data_f8bcd8750b574aa135979dec5caef958
#
_entry.id   f8bcd8750b574aa135979dec5caef958
#
_cell.length_a   1.000
_cell.length_b   1.000
_cell.length_c   1.000
_cell.angle_alpha   90.00
_cell.angle_beta   90.00
_cell.angle_gamma   90.00
#
_symmetry.space_group_name_H-M   'P 1'
#
loop_
_entity.id
_entity.type
_entity.pdbx_description
1 polymer ?
#
loop_
_entity_poly.entity_id
_entity_poly.type
_entity_poly.pdbx_seq_one_letter_code
_entity_poly.pdbx_strand_id
1 'polypeptide(L)'
;MNANFEYYKVFYYVSKYENLTKAASVLKTSQPAVTRTIHNLENILGCRLFTRSKSGMKLTPEGKIFYQYVAAGCAQFFKAEDNLNNLISLENGTIYISATETALHCYLFEAVRDFNIQYPNVHFKILNN
;
A
#
# COMPACT_ATOMS: atom_id res chain seq x y z
N MET A 1 -4.27 25.75 -0.97
CA MET A 1 -4.51 24.77 -2.02
C MET A 1 -5.45 23.70 -1.47
N ASN A 2 -6.55 23.43 -2.16
CA ASN A 2 -7.58 22.49 -1.70
C ASN A 2 -7.76 21.33 -2.68
N ALA A 3 -6.67 20.64 -3.01
CA ALA A 3 -6.75 19.44 -3.82
C ALA A 3 -7.27 18.27 -2.97
N ASN A 4 -8.16 17.46 -3.54
CA ASN A 4 -8.64 16.22 -2.94
C ASN A 4 -7.53 15.17 -2.97
N PHE A 5 -7.40 14.37 -1.92
CA PHE A 5 -6.42 13.26 -1.87
C PHE A 5 -6.59 12.24 -3.01
N GLU A 6 -7.81 12.05 -3.51
CA GLU A 6 -8.04 11.21 -4.68
C GLU A 6 -7.28 11.72 -5.92
N TYR A 7 -7.10 13.03 -6.05
CA TYR A 7 -6.31 13.61 -7.14
C TYR A 7 -4.84 13.22 -7.05
N TYR A 8 -4.28 13.16 -5.85
CA TYR A 8 -2.91 12.73 -5.62
C TYR A 8 -2.72 11.25 -5.97
N LYS A 9 -3.68 10.42 -5.63
CA LYS A 9 -3.69 8.99 -5.97
C LYS A 9 -3.71 8.78 -7.49
N VAL A 10 -4.58 9.48 -8.18
CA VAL A 10 -4.66 9.43 -9.65
C VAL A 10 -3.34 9.89 -10.27
N PHE A 11 -2.78 11.00 -9.81
CA PHE A 11 -1.48 11.50 -10.24
C PHE A 11 -0.38 10.46 -10.03
N TYR A 12 -0.35 9.82 -8.88
CA TYR A 12 0.62 8.77 -8.56
C TYR A 12 0.58 7.63 -9.58
N TYR A 13 -0.61 7.10 -9.88
CA TYR A 13 -0.72 5.98 -10.82
C TYR A 13 -0.45 6.36 -12.26
N VAL A 14 -0.86 7.55 -12.70
CA VAL A 14 -0.51 8.04 -14.05
C VAL A 14 1.00 8.22 -14.18
N SER A 15 1.65 8.73 -13.15
CA SER A 15 3.11 8.88 -13.12
C SER A 15 3.83 7.54 -13.15
N LYS A 16 3.35 6.59 -12.37
CA LYS A 16 3.94 5.24 -12.26
C LYS A 16 3.88 4.47 -13.56
N TYR A 17 2.74 4.49 -14.23
CA TYR A 17 2.54 3.71 -15.46
C TYR A 17 2.86 4.49 -16.74
N GLU A 18 2.97 5.79 -16.66
CA GLU A 18 3.15 6.68 -17.82
C GLU A 18 2.10 6.46 -18.92
N ASN A 19 0.92 6.01 -18.53
CA ASN A 19 -0.15 5.60 -19.44
C ASN A 19 -1.51 5.82 -18.77
N LEU A 20 -2.35 6.64 -19.40
CA LEU A 20 -3.68 6.98 -18.90
C LEU A 20 -4.62 5.78 -18.85
N THR A 21 -4.60 4.95 -19.89
CA THR A 21 -5.48 3.78 -19.98
C THR A 21 -5.15 2.76 -18.90
N LYS A 22 -3.86 2.49 -18.70
CA LYS A 22 -3.39 1.55 -17.68
C LYS A 22 -3.70 2.07 -16.27
N ALA A 23 -3.47 3.34 -16.01
CA ALA A 23 -3.81 3.97 -14.73
C ALA A 23 -5.32 3.88 -14.47
N ALA A 24 -6.14 4.18 -15.47
CA ALA A 24 -7.60 4.06 -15.36
C ALA A 24 -8.04 2.64 -15.03
N SER A 25 -7.43 1.64 -15.66
CA SER A 25 -7.70 0.22 -15.39
C SER A 25 -7.39 -0.15 -13.94
N VAL A 26 -6.22 0.24 -13.42
CA VAL A 26 -5.81 -0.03 -12.03
C VAL A 26 -6.72 0.68 -11.04
N LEU A 27 -7.12 1.92 -11.34
CA LEU A 27 -8.00 2.74 -10.51
C LEU A 27 -9.49 2.34 -10.63
N LYS A 28 -9.81 1.40 -11.53
CA LYS A 28 -11.19 0.95 -11.79
C LYS A 28 -12.11 2.10 -12.20
N THR A 29 -11.63 2.95 -13.08
CA THR A 29 -12.36 4.10 -13.60
C THR A 29 -12.10 4.26 -15.10
N SER A 30 -12.69 5.28 -15.74
CA SER A 30 -12.52 5.55 -17.15
C SER A 30 -11.32 6.46 -17.42
N GLN A 31 -10.74 6.35 -18.61
CA GLN A 31 -9.66 7.24 -19.04
C GLN A 31 -10.09 8.73 -19.04
N PRO A 32 -11.29 9.10 -19.54
CA PRO A 32 -11.74 10.49 -19.46
C PRO A 32 -11.82 11.03 -18.03
N ALA A 33 -12.22 10.20 -17.07
CA ALA A 33 -12.26 10.57 -15.66
C ALA A 33 -10.85 10.85 -15.12
N VAL A 34 -9.88 10.01 -15.45
CA VAL A 34 -8.48 10.20 -15.08
C VAL A 34 -7.93 11.50 -15.67
N THR A 35 -8.17 11.73 -16.96
CA THR A 35 -7.74 12.96 -17.66
C THR A 35 -8.32 14.19 -17.00
N ARG A 36 -9.61 14.18 -16.67
CA ARG A 36 -10.27 15.29 -15.98
C ARG A 36 -9.65 15.56 -14.62
N THR A 37 -9.38 14.52 -13.85
CA THR A 37 -8.76 14.63 -12.53
C THR A 37 -7.38 15.27 -12.63
N ILE A 38 -6.56 14.86 -13.59
CA ILE A 38 -5.24 15.46 -13.81
C ILE A 38 -5.35 16.93 -14.18
N HIS A 39 -6.27 17.29 -15.08
CA HIS A 39 -6.50 18.70 -15.44
C HIS A 39 -6.95 19.54 -14.24
N ASN A 40 -7.85 19.01 -13.42
CA ASN A 40 -8.31 19.71 -12.22
C ASN A 40 -7.14 19.92 -11.24
N LEU A 41 -6.31 18.92 -11.05
CA LEU A 41 -5.13 19.02 -10.18
C LEU A 41 -4.15 20.07 -10.71
N GLU A 42 -3.84 20.04 -12.00
CA GLU A 42 -2.96 21.04 -12.64
C GLU A 42 -3.51 22.47 -12.49
N ASN A 43 -4.82 22.63 -12.64
CA ASN A 43 -5.48 23.94 -12.44
C ASN A 43 -5.36 24.41 -10.98
N ILE A 44 -5.57 23.54 -10.01
CA ILE A 44 -5.44 23.86 -8.59
C ILE A 44 -4.00 24.25 -8.24
N LEU A 45 -3.02 23.50 -8.76
CA LEU A 45 -1.60 23.74 -8.48
C LEU A 45 -1.02 24.88 -9.31
N GLY A 46 -1.67 25.27 -10.40
CA GLY A 46 -1.23 26.36 -11.27
C GLY A 46 -0.05 26.01 -12.17
N CYS A 47 0.18 24.74 -12.45
CA CYS A 47 1.26 24.30 -13.33
C CYS A 47 0.88 22.99 -14.04
N ARG A 48 1.58 22.71 -15.14
CA ARG A 48 1.50 21.43 -15.82
C ARG A 48 2.35 20.39 -15.12
N LEU A 49 1.77 19.21 -14.91
CA LEU A 49 2.47 18.07 -14.30
C LEU A 49 2.93 17.05 -15.33
N PHE A 50 2.25 16.99 -16.48
CA PHE A 50 2.55 16.04 -17.55
C PHE A 50 2.66 16.72 -18.90
N THR A 51 3.51 16.15 -19.76
CA THR A 51 3.51 16.36 -21.20
C THR A 51 3.05 15.09 -21.89
N ARG A 52 2.19 15.25 -22.91
CA ARG A 52 1.73 14.14 -23.72
C ARG A 52 2.67 13.91 -24.89
N SER A 53 3.13 12.67 -25.07
CA SER A 53 3.97 12.28 -26.19
C SER A 53 3.44 11.00 -26.84
N LYS A 54 4.01 10.60 -27.99
CA LYS A 54 3.67 9.33 -28.65
C LYS A 54 3.97 8.10 -27.77
N SER A 55 4.91 8.22 -26.85
CA SER A 55 5.29 7.17 -25.91
C SER A 55 4.47 7.18 -24.61
N GLY A 56 3.51 8.10 -24.46
CA GLY A 56 2.62 8.21 -23.31
C GLY A 56 2.75 9.51 -22.54
N MET A 57 2.44 9.48 -21.27
CA MET A 57 2.48 10.62 -20.37
C MET A 57 3.85 10.71 -19.71
N LYS A 58 4.50 11.86 -19.81
CA LYS A 58 5.79 12.12 -19.17
C LYS A 58 5.68 13.26 -18.19
N LEU A 59 6.38 13.16 -17.06
CA LEU A 59 6.40 14.22 -16.06
C LEU A 59 7.15 15.45 -16.56
N THR A 60 6.59 16.63 -16.30
CA THR A 60 7.31 17.90 -16.40
C THR A 60 8.33 18.02 -15.26
N PRO A 61 9.25 19.01 -15.27
CA PRO A 61 10.10 19.27 -14.12
C PRO A 61 9.31 19.50 -12.82
N GLU A 62 8.20 20.23 -12.90
CA GLU A 62 7.27 20.46 -11.79
C GLU A 62 6.63 19.15 -11.34
N GLY A 63 6.22 18.33 -12.30
CA GLY A 63 5.64 17.02 -12.03
C GLY A 63 6.62 16.08 -11.34
N LYS A 64 7.91 16.12 -11.68
CA LYS A 64 8.95 15.32 -11.03
C LYS A 64 9.12 15.70 -9.57
N ILE A 65 9.16 16.98 -9.27
CA ILE A 65 9.25 17.47 -7.89
C ILE A 65 8.03 17.03 -7.10
N PHE A 66 6.85 17.23 -7.65
CA PHE A 66 5.59 16.87 -7.02
C PHE A 66 5.48 15.36 -6.80
N TYR A 67 5.91 14.56 -7.76
CA TYR A 67 5.91 13.10 -7.66
C TYR A 67 6.74 12.57 -6.50
N GLN A 68 7.90 13.16 -6.21
CA GLN A 68 8.73 12.73 -5.09
C GLN A 68 7.95 12.74 -3.78
N TYR A 69 7.20 13.81 -3.53
CA TYR A 69 6.43 13.95 -2.30
C TYR A 69 5.16 13.10 -2.30
N VAL A 70 4.45 13.08 -3.42
CA VAL A 70 3.22 12.27 -3.55
C VAL A 70 3.53 10.78 -3.45
N ALA A 71 4.59 10.31 -4.09
CA ALA A 71 5.00 8.90 -4.01
C ALA A 71 5.39 8.51 -2.58
N ALA A 72 6.09 9.38 -1.87
CA ALA A 72 6.43 9.15 -0.46
C ALA A 72 5.17 9.08 0.41
N GLY A 73 4.21 9.98 0.18
CA GLY A 73 2.94 9.98 0.90
C GLY A 73 2.12 8.69 0.64
N CYS A 74 1.99 8.30 -0.62
CA CYS A 74 1.31 7.05 -0.99
C CYS A 74 1.99 5.83 -0.39
N ALA A 75 3.32 5.78 -0.38
CA ALA A 75 4.07 4.70 0.24
C ALA A 75 3.75 4.56 1.73
N GLN A 76 3.56 5.67 2.44
CA GLN A 76 3.16 5.64 3.86
C GLN A 76 1.76 5.07 4.04
N PHE A 77 0.80 5.42 3.20
CA PHE A 77 -0.54 4.85 3.26
C PHE A 77 -0.53 3.36 2.98
N PHE A 78 0.17 2.90 1.97
CA PHE A 78 0.29 1.47 1.65
C PHE A 78 0.96 0.69 2.79
N LYS A 79 2.00 1.27 3.39
CA LYS A 79 2.68 0.67 4.55
C LYS A 79 1.74 0.56 5.75
N ALA A 80 0.90 1.56 5.99
CA ALA A 80 -0.09 1.53 7.05
C ALA A 80 -1.11 0.39 6.83
N GLU A 81 -1.60 0.24 5.61
CA GLU A 81 -2.51 -0.84 5.24
C GLU A 81 -1.86 -2.22 5.44
N ASP A 82 -0.62 -2.40 4.98
CA ASP A 82 0.10 -3.66 5.13
C ASP A 82 0.36 -4.01 6.60
N ASN A 83 0.77 -3.04 7.40
CA ASN A 83 0.99 -3.25 8.84
C ASN A 83 -0.30 -3.62 9.56
N LEU A 84 -1.42 -2.97 9.21
CA LEU A 84 -2.73 -3.30 9.75
C LEU A 84 -3.18 -4.70 9.34
N ASN A 85 -3.01 -5.07 8.08
CA ASN A 85 -3.33 -6.40 7.58
C ASN A 85 -2.50 -7.49 8.27
N ASN A 86 -1.22 -7.23 8.52
CA ASN A 86 -0.35 -8.14 9.26
C ASN A 86 -0.84 -8.32 10.70
N LEU A 87 -1.27 -7.25 11.35
CA LEU A 87 -1.82 -7.32 12.71
C LEU A 87 -3.13 -8.10 12.75
N ILE A 88 -4.03 -7.86 11.79
CA ILE A 88 -5.30 -8.60 11.67
C ILE A 88 -5.05 -10.08 11.39
N SER A 89 -4.04 -10.41 10.58
CA SER A 89 -3.65 -11.80 10.28
C SER A 89 -3.08 -12.51 11.51
N LEU A 90 -2.47 -11.78 12.46
CA LEU A 90 -2.05 -12.31 13.75
C LEU A 90 -3.23 -12.64 14.66
N GLU A 91 -4.36 -11.97 14.50
CA GLU A 91 -5.58 -12.28 15.25
C GLU A 91 -6.23 -13.59 14.79
N ASN A 92 -6.01 -13.99 13.55
CA ASN A 92 -6.56 -15.20 12.94
C ASN A 92 -5.47 -15.90 12.12
N GLY A 93 -5.13 -17.11 12.48
CA GLY A 93 -4.16 -17.86 11.69
C GLY A 93 -3.57 -19.03 12.43
N THR A 94 -2.60 -19.69 11.80
CA THR A 94 -1.87 -20.83 12.37
C THR A 94 -0.38 -20.53 12.37
N ILE A 95 0.26 -20.67 13.53
CA ILE A 95 1.71 -20.55 13.68
C ILE A 95 2.27 -21.95 13.81
N TYR A 96 3.25 -22.28 12.98
CA TYR A 96 3.96 -23.56 13.00
C TYR A 96 5.28 -23.39 13.75
N ILE A 97 5.48 -24.20 14.77
CA ILE A 97 6.71 -24.17 15.58
C ILE A 97 7.30 -25.57 15.58
N SER A 98 8.61 -25.66 15.29
CA SER A 98 9.39 -26.86 15.48
C SER A 98 10.32 -26.68 16.68
N ALA A 99 10.24 -27.55 17.65
CA ALA A 99 11.02 -27.46 18.88
C ALA A 99 11.37 -28.85 19.44
N THR A 100 12.45 -28.89 20.19
CA THR A 100 12.80 -30.08 20.95
C THR A 100 11.87 -30.24 22.16
N GLU A 101 11.75 -31.47 22.67
CA GLU A 101 10.92 -31.76 23.84
C GLU A 101 11.32 -30.91 25.06
N THR A 102 12.60 -30.72 25.27
CA THR A 102 13.12 -29.90 26.37
C THR A 102 12.71 -28.44 26.24
N ALA A 103 12.83 -27.86 25.02
CA ALA A 103 12.42 -26.49 24.76
C ALA A 103 10.90 -26.29 24.90
N LEU A 104 10.11 -27.28 24.52
CA LEU A 104 8.67 -27.31 24.71
C LEU A 104 8.31 -27.19 26.18
N HIS A 105 8.87 -28.03 27.03
CA HIS A 105 8.54 -28.06 28.45
C HIS A 105 9.09 -26.85 29.24
N CYS A 106 10.28 -26.36 28.89
CA CYS A 106 10.93 -25.33 29.69
C CYS A 106 10.45 -23.92 29.38
N TYR A 107 10.10 -23.61 28.12
CA TYR A 107 9.88 -22.23 27.71
C TYR A 107 8.65 -22.03 26.82
N LEU A 108 8.37 -22.97 25.95
CA LEU A 108 7.42 -22.73 24.86
C LEU A 108 5.96 -22.77 25.32
N PHE A 109 5.61 -23.68 26.23
CA PHE A 109 4.23 -23.80 26.72
C PHE A 109 3.72 -22.53 27.41
N GLU A 110 4.54 -21.88 28.22
CA GLU A 110 4.16 -20.62 28.86
C GLU A 110 3.99 -19.51 27.84
N ALA A 111 4.94 -19.36 26.90
CA ALA A 111 4.88 -18.35 25.86
C ALA A 111 3.64 -18.53 24.97
N VAL A 112 3.35 -19.75 24.55
CA VAL A 112 2.16 -20.08 23.74
C VAL A 112 0.88 -19.81 24.50
N ARG A 113 0.82 -20.17 25.77
CA ARG A 113 -0.34 -19.91 26.62
C ARG A 113 -0.60 -18.42 26.76
N ASP A 114 0.43 -17.64 27.06
CA ASP A 114 0.30 -16.18 27.23
C ASP A 114 -0.13 -15.52 25.92
N PHE A 115 0.41 -15.97 24.80
CA PHE A 115 0.01 -15.50 23.48
C PHE A 115 -1.45 -15.86 23.17
N ASN A 116 -1.90 -17.08 23.48
CA ASN A 116 -3.28 -17.52 23.27
C ASN A 116 -4.29 -16.76 24.11
N ILE A 117 -3.93 -16.30 25.30
CA ILE A 117 -4.79 -15.44 26.13
C ILE A 117 -5.03 -14.11 25.40
N GLN A 118 -4.00 -13.55 24.81
CA GLN A 118 -4.07 -12.26 24.09
C GLN A 118 -4.69 -12.42 22.70
N TYR A 119 -4.41 -13.52 22.00
CA TYR A 119 -4.86 -13.81 20.63
C TYR A 119 -5.54 -15.18 20.55
N PRO A 120 -6.79 -15.32 21.06
CA PRO A 120 -7.43 -16.64 21.22
C PRO A 120 -7.78 -17.33 19.90
N ASN A 121 -7.82 -16.59 18.79
CA ASN A 121 -8.15 -17.14 17.47
C ASN A 121 -6.92 -17.58 16.67
N VAL A 122 -5.72 -17.43 17.23
CA VAL A 122 -4.48 -17.93 16.64
C VAL A 122 -4.25 -19.35 17.13
N HIS A 123 -4.00 -20.28 16.19
CA HIS A 123 -3.72 -21.67 16.48
C HIS A 123 -2.23 -21.95 16.33
N PHE A 124 -1.71 -22.81 17.18
CA PHE A 124 -0.34 -23.28 17.10
C PHE A 124 -0.31 -24.73 16.68
N LYS A 125 0.58 -25.06 15.74
CA LYS A 125 0.97 -26.42 15.42
C LYS A 125 2.43 -26.62 15.79
N ILE A 126 2.66 -27.46 16.79
CA ILE A 126 3.98 -27.71 17.35
C ILE A 126 4.43 -29.08 16.86
N LEU A 127 5.58 -29.11 16.18
CA LEU A 127 6.23 -30.31 15.74
C LEU A 127 7.38 -30.63 16.69
N ASN A 128 7.36 -31.81 17.26
CA ASN A 128 8.44 -32.30 18.11
C ASN A 128 9.49 -32.96 17.23
N ASN A 129 10.74 -32.53 17.34
CA ASN A 129 11.88 -33.07 16.63
C ASN A 129 12.75 -33.95 17.55
#